data_ffb58fec29cdf6205b322e9f2cfa9335
#
_entry.id   ffb58fec29cdf6205b322e9f2cfa9335
#
_cell.length_a   1.000
_cell.length_b   1.000
_cell.length_c   1.000
_cell.angle_alpha   90.00
_cell.angle_beta   90.00
_cell.angle_gamma   90.00
#
_symmetry.space_group_name_H-M   'P 1'
#
loop_
_entity.id
_entity.type
_entity.pdbx_description
1 polymer ?
#
loop_
_entity_poly.entity_id
_entity_poly.type
_entity_poly.pdbx_seq_one_letter_code
_entity_poly.pdbx_strand_id
1 'polypeptide(L)'
;QIKLIDDESFTTSFISQDEFVEKILNPLIVDQTNKHLNKGYTEELSVFRYDITNETMFGRRIRLYMGKLLCTFDKKHGAAKVPYPIAVDVYCDAGIIVARAKSKSGLYKYVKNFVLEDAISTKSEKETATAIKWVAEKLQLNTKKSYEAEVVFKSCLYNMLERYTKTPNEIVDLMEGKKTEINSVVDTIMNQICSLRTAYKEDVESNVFNMVEKYLSISYPDKQIFIKDREAYPLKLNATDEEESKVEQTAAMEEPLQSKAIFFDNKKMLQKSRACDGVTFMFARLNTRYCSKKFKLFFTKA
;
A
#
# COMPACT_ATOMS: atom_id res chain seq x y z
N GLN A 1 -7.07 -2.89 -5.69
CA GLN A 1 -5.88 -3.57 -6.28
C GLN A 1 -4.96 -2.58 -6.95
N ILE A 2 -3.67 -2.91 -6.97
CA ILE A 2 -2.61 -2.13 -7.61
C ILE A 2 -1.82 -3.07 -8.51
N LYS A 3 -1.45 -2.60 -9.70
CA LYS A 3 -0.51 -3.27 -10.60
C LYS A 3 0.54 -2.27 -11.06
N LEU A 4 1.78 -2.74 -11.21
CA LEU A 4 2.86 -1.98 -11.82
C LEU A 4 2.87 -2.23 -13.32
N ILE A 5 3.11 -1.17 -14.08
CA ILE A 5 3.25 -1.21 -15.54
C ILE A 5 4.70 -1.56 -15.85
N ASP A 6 4.92 -2.36 -16.89
CA ASP A 6 6.26 -2.69 -17.36
C ASP A 6 6.91 -1.49 -18.05
N ASP A 7 8.16 -1.20 -17.71
CA ASP A 7 8.88 -0.04 -18.20
C ASP A 7 9.07 -0.10 -19.75
N GLU A 8 9.16 -1.31 -20.33
CA GLU A 8 9.23 -1.50 -21.78
C GLU A 8 7.92 -1.19 -22.50
N SER A 9 6.78 -1.34 -21.84
CA SER A 9 5.47 -0.99 -22.40
C SER A 9 5.18 0.49 -22.33
N PHE A 10 5.88 1.17 -21.46
CA PHE A 10 5.76 2.59 -21.21
C PHE A 10 6.63 3.36 -22.20
N THR A 11 6.36 3.21 -23.49
CA THR A 11 6.76 4.25 -24.41
C THR A 11 5.97 5.49 -24.03
N THR A 12 6.59 6.32 -23.19
CA THR A 12 6.10 7.61 -22.70
C THR A 12 5.47 8.49 -23.78
N SER A 13 5.74 8.19 -25.05
CA SER A 13 5.18 8.88 -26.21
C SER A 13 3.71 8.62 -26.47
N PHE A 14 3.14 7.44 -26.14
CA PHE A 14 1.75 7.12 -26.51
C PHE A 14 0.73 7.56 -25.46
N ILE A 15 0.97 7.26 -24.17
CA ILE A 15 0.03 7.66 -23.12
C ILE A 15 0.22 9.12 -22.72
N SER A 16 1.33 9.74 -23.06
CA SER A 16 1.56 11.18 -22.85
C SER A 16 0.72 12.07 -23.80
N GLN A 17 0.16 11.53 -24.87
CA GLN A 17 -0.69 12.28 -25.80
C GLN A 17 -2.16 12.08 -25.47
N ASP A 18 -2.84 13.16 -25.09
CA ASP A 18 -4.29 13.13 -24.81
C ASP A 18 -5.08 12.58 -25.98
N GLU A 19 -4.73 12.97 -27.20
CA GLU A 19 -5.34 12.51 -28.45
C GLU A 19 -5.34 10.98 -28.61
N PHE A 20 -4.28 10.30 -28.21
CA PHE A 20 -4.21 8.84 -28.26
C PHE A 20 -5.19 8.20 -27.28
N VAL A 21 -5.22 8.70 -26.04
CA VAL A 21 -6.12 8.22 -24.99
C VAL A 21 -7.56 8.47 -25.39
N GLU A 22 -7.87 9.65 -25.89
CA GLU A 22 -9.19 10.03 -26.38
C GLU A 22 -9.66 9.17 -27.55
N LYS A 23 -8.78 8.91 -28.52
CA LYS A 23 -9.09 8.04 -29.67
C LYS A 23 -9.46 6.62 -29.25
N ILE A 24 -8.86 6.10 -28.18
CA ILE A 24 -9.16 4.76 -27.66
C ILE A 24 -10.42 4.78 -26.79
N LEU A 25 -10.54 5.75 -25.90
CA LEU A 25 -11.57 5.73 -24.86
C LEU A 25 -12.92 6.29 -25.32
N ASN A 26 -12.95 7.31 -26.18
CA ASN A 26 -14.20 7.90 -26.66
C ASN A 26 -15.17 6.88 -27.27
N PRO A 27 -14.74 5.94 -28.15
CA PRO A 27 -15.63 4.92 -28.69
C PRO A 27 -16.17 3.93 -27.67
N LEU A 28 -15.54 3.83 -26.49
CA LEU A 28 -15.90 2.89 -25.42
C LEU A 28 -16.87 3.46 -24.40
N ILE A 29 -17.13 4.78 -24.46
CA ILE A 29 -18.08 5.42 -23.55
C ILE A 29 -19.50 5.00 -23.92
N VAL A 30 -20.18 4.43 -22.94
CA VAL A 30 -21.60 4.11 -23.08
C VAL A 30 -22.39 5.42 -23.08
N ASP A 31 -23.16 5.65 -24.14
CA ASP A 31 -23.99 6.84 -24.28
C ASP A 31 -24.96 6.98 -23.08
N GLN A 32 -24.78 8.07 -22.31
CA GLN A 32 -25.53 8.34 -21.09
C GLN A 32 -26.74 9.25 -21.33
N THR A 33 -27.18 9.45 -22.57
CA THR A 33 -28.37 10.28 -22.87
C THR A 33 -29.65 9.80 -22.16
N ASN A 34 -29.63 8.60 -21.60
CA ASN A 34 -30.68 8.08 -20.74
C ASN A 34 -30.44 8.46 -19.27
N LYS A 35 -31.23 9.38 -18.75
CA LYS A 35 -31.24 9.94 -17.38
C LYS A 35 -31.31 8.93 -16.21
N HIS A 36 -31.23 7.65 -16.44
CA HIS A 36 -31.25 6.61 -15.41
C HIS A 36 -29.89 5.93 -15.33
N LEU A 37 -29.11 6.27 -14.31
CA LEU A 37 -27.81 5.68 -13.96
C LEU A 37 -27.78 4.13 -14.00
N ASN A 38 -28.93 3.48 -13.88
CA ASN A 38 -29.04 2.01 -13.86
C ASN A 38 -29.14 1.38 -15.27
N LYS A 39 -29.36 2.15 -16.33
CA LYS A 39 -29.54 1.59 -17.68
C LYS A 39 -28.24 1.34 -18.44
N GLY A 40 -27.13 1.93 -18.02
CA GLY A 40 -25.83 1.75 -18.66
C GLY A 40 -25.00 0.57 -18.14
N TYR A 41 -25.41 -0.05 -17.03
CA TYR A 41 -24.71 -1.22 -16.51
C TYR A 41 -25.15 -2.48 -17.22
N THR A 42 -24.17 -3.16 -17.83
CA THR A 42 -24.37 -4.44 -18.53
C THR A 42 -23.64 -5.57 -17.79
N GLU A 43 -23.76 -6.80 -18.26
CA GLU A 43 -23.01 -7.96 -17.76
C GLU A 43 -21.51 -7.78 -17.96
N GLU A 44 -21.13 -7.08 -19.02
CA GLU A 44 -19.76 -6.74 -19.35
C GLU A 44 -19.34 -5.42 -18.69
N LEU A 45 -18.04 -5.27 -18.53
CA LEU A 45 -17.46 -4.05 -17.98
C LEU A 45 -17.58 -2.91 -18.99
N SER A 46 -18.23 -1.83 -18.59
CA SER A 46 -18.48 -0.66 -19.43
C SER A 46 -17.79 0.58 -18.86
N VAL A 47 -17.34 1.48 -19.73
CA VAL A 47 -16.79 2.79 -19.37
C VAL A 47 -17.91 3.83 -19.48
N PHE A 48 -18.14 4.59 -18.42
CA PHE A 48 -19.15 5.65 -18.40
C PHE A 48 -18.54 7.02 -18.66
N ARG A 49 -17.33 7.22 -18.15
CA ARG A 49 -16.60 8.48 -18.26
C ARG A 49 -15.12 8.24 -18.02
N TYR A 50 -14.28 9.10 -18.53
CA TYR A 50 -12.90 9.24 -18.10
C TYR A 50 -12.55 10.70 -17.89
N ASP A 51 -11.52 10.94 -17.07
CA ASP A 51 -10.91 12.25 -16.84
C ASP A 51 -9.40 12.13 -17.02
N ILE A 52 -8.79 13.09 -17.69
CA ILE A 52 -7.33 13.23 -17.77
C ILE A 52 -6.95 14.45 -16.94
N THR A 53 -6.08 14.27 -15.97
CA THR A 53 -5.63 15.34 -15.07
C THR A 53 -4.13 15.25 -14.84
N ASN A 54 -3.49 16.40 -14.62
CA ASN A 54 -2.12 16.48 -14.14
C ASN A 54 -2.15 16.74 -12.63
N GLU A 55 -1.67 15.77 -11.85
CA GLU A 55 -1.59 15.89 -10.40
C GLU A 55 -0.18 16.32 -9.99
N THR A 56 -0.10 17.26 -9.05
CA THR A 56 1.19 17.81 -8.59
C THR A 56 2.13 16.79 -7.97
N MET A 57 1.60 15.68 -7.47
CA MET A 57 2.36 14.66 -6.74
C MET A 57 2.68 13.42 -7.56
N PHE A 58 1.82 13.03 -8.49
CA PHE A 58 1.91 11.77 -9.24
C PHE A 58 1.94 11.98 -10.76
N GLY A 59 2.08 13.23 -11.21
CA GLY A 59 2.10 13.57 -12.61
C GLY A 59 0.75 13.34 -13.30
N ARG A 60 0.79 12.87 -14.54
CA ARG A 60 -0.41 12.66 -15.36
C ARG A 60 -1.20 11.44 -14.88
N ARG A 61 -2.51 11.64 -14.66
CA ARG A 61 -3.44 10.59 -14.28
C ARG A 61 -4.59 10.49 -15.29
N ILE A 62 -4.87 9.29 -15.74
CA ILE A 62 -6.08 8.94 -16.49
C ILE A 62 -7.00 8.18 -15.53
N ARG A 63 -8.17 8.73 -15.25
CA ARG A 63 -9.19 8.09 -14.40
C ARG A 63 -10.33 7.61 -15.24
N LEU A 64 -10.65 6.31 -15.16
CA LEU A 64 -11.82 5.72 -15.80
C LEU A 64 -12.89 5.42 -14.75
N TYR A 65 -14.11 5.86 -15.00
CA TYR A 65 -15.29 5.49 -14.24
C TYR A 65 -15.99 4.38 -15.00
N MET A 66 -15.95 3.20 -14.41
CA MET A 66 -16.37 1.96 -15.03
C MET A 66 -17.37 1.24 -14.15
N GLY A 67 -18.00 0.22 -14.69
CA GLY A 67 -18.82 -0.66 -13.89
C GLY A 67 -19.49 -1.73 -14.69
N LYS A 68 -20.14 -2.63 -13.98
CA LYS A 68 -20.90 -3.75 -14.55
C LYS A 68 -22.08 -4.10 -13.65
N LEU A 69 -22.97 -4.90 -14.16
CA LEU A 69 -24.09 -5.45 -13.40
C LEU A 69 -23.66 -6.73 -12.70
N LEU A 70 -23.87 -6.78 -11.39
CA LEU A 70 -23.72 -7.98 -10.57
C LEU A 70 -25.05 -8.34 -9.94
N CYS A 71 -25.12 -9.49 -9.28
CA CYS A 71 -26.23 -9.90 -8.43
C CYS A 71 -25.81 -10.01 -6.98
N THR A 72 -26.75 -9.72 -6.08
CA THR A 72 -26.68 -10.09 -4.68
C THR A 72 -27.86 -10.97 -4.35
N PHE A 73 -27.70 -11.85 -3.38
CA PHE A 73 -28.78 -12.68 -2.90
C PHE A 73 -29.04 -12.37 -1.41
N ASP A 74 -30.28 -12.07 -1.11
CA ASP A 74 -30.79 -11.92 0.25
C ASP A 74 -31.82 -13.01 0.53
N LYS A 75 -31.72 -13.67 1.68
CA LYS A 75 -32.66 -14.76 2.05
C LYS A 75 -34.12 -14.31 2.11
N LYS A 76 -34.37 -13.02 2.39
CA LYS A 76 -35.72 -12.46 2.53
C LYS A 76 -36.25 -11.92 1.21
N HIS A 77 -35.39 -11.36 0.38
CA HIS A 77 -35.78 -10.60 -0.84
C HIS A 77 -35.37 -11.28 -2.13
N GLY A 78 -34.68 -12.43 -2.07
CA GLY A 78 -34.21 -13.15 -3.24
C GLY A 78 -33.02 -12.48 -3.94
N ALA A 79 -32.92 -12.71 -5.24
CA ALA A 79 -31.85 -12.15 -6.06
C ALA A 79 -32.16 -10.71 -6.49
N ALA A 80 -31.20 -9.82 -6.28
CA ALA A 80 -31.28 -8.43 -6.70
C ALA A 80 -30.13 -8.05 -7.64
N LYS A 81 -30.46 -7.36 -8.74
CA LYS A 81 -29.45 -6.75 -9.62
C LYS A 81 -28.81 -5.56 -8.92
N VAL A 82 -27.48 -5.49 -8.96
CA VAL A 82 -26.73 -4.44 -8.31
C VAL A 82 -25.70 -3.84 -9.28
N PRO A 83 -25.82 -2.54 -9.59
CA PRO A 83 -24.77 -1.81 -10.24
C PRO A 83 -23.50 -1.85 -9.39
N TYR A 84 -22.38 -2.21 -10.00
CA TYR A 84 -21.11 -2.31 -9.32
C TYR A 84 -20.08 -1.35 -9.95
N PRO A 85 -19.96 -0.12 -9.43
CA PRO A 85 -19.03 0.86 -9.93
C PRO A 85 -17.59 0.54 -9.54
N ILE A 86 -16.68 0.78 -10.47
CA ILE A 86 -15.23 0.62 -10.30
C ILE A 86 -14.56 1.86 -10.84
N ALA A 87 -13.68 2.47 -10.06
CA ALA A 87 -12.80 3.53 -10.55
C ALA A 87 -11.40 2.94 -10.80
N VAL A 88 -10.85 3.18 -11.99
CA VAL A 88 -9.49 2.78 -12.35
C VAL A 88 -8.68 4.01 -12.65
N ASP A 89 -7.59 4.21 -11.92
CA ASP A 89 -6.61 5.27 -12.17
C ASP A 89 -5.35 4.67 -12.79
N VAL A 90 -4.88 5.26 -13.87
CA VAL A 90 -3.57 5.02 -14.46
C VAL A 90 -2.71 6.24 -14.15
N TYR A 91 -1.73 6.08 -13.29
CA TYR A 91 -0.72 7.10 -12.99
C TYR A 91 0.45 6.91 -13.95
N CYS A 92 0.47 7.73 -14.99
CA CYS A 92 1.37 7.54 -16.11
C CYS A 92 2.84 7.64 -15.70
N ASP A 93 3.22 8.69 -14.99
CA ASP A 93 4.62 8.93 -14.63
C ASP A 93 5.12 7.96 -13.54
N ALA A 94 4.20 7.46 -12.71
CA ALA A 94 4.52 6.49 -11.67
C ALA A 94 4.49 5.03 -12.16
N GLY A 95 4.01 4.77 -13.39
CA GLY A 95 3.87 3.42 -13.92
C GLY A 95 2.93 2.51 -13.10
N ILE A 96 1.81 3.07 -12.59
CA ILE A 96 0.93 2.36 -11.66
C ILE A 96 -0.52 2.39 -12.16
N ILE A 97 -1.18 1.24 -12.11
CA ILE A 97 -2.64 1.14 -12.30
C ILE A 97 -3.28 0.79 -10.96
N VAL A 98 -4.26 1.57 -10.53
CA VAL A 98 -5.00 1.39 -9.26
C VAL A 98 -6.48 1.23 -9.55
N ALA A 99 -7.07 0.09 -9.19
CA ALA A 99 -8.52 -0.09 -9.23
C ALA A 99 -9.13 -0.03 -7.83
N ARG A 100 -10.20 0.72 -7.70
CA ARG A 100 -10.95 0.94 -6.46
C ARG A 100 -12.43 0.63 -6.67
N ALA A 101 -12.98 -0.17 -5.77
CA ALA A 101 -14.41 -0.45 -5.71
C ALA A 101 -14.86 -0.55 -4.25
N LYS A 102 -16.15 -0.37 -4.00
CA LYS A 102 -16.71 -0.59 -2.67
C LYS A 102 -16.68 -2.08 -2.35
N SER A 103 -16.05 -2.45 -1.24
CA SER A 103 -16.11 -3.83 -0.75
C SER A 103 -17.56 -4.22 -0.44
N LYS A 104 -17.99 -5.36 -0.96
CA LYS A 104 -19.32 -5.92 -0.74
C LYS A 104 -19.22 -7.45 -0.69
N SER A 105 -19.88 -8.05 0.29
CA SER A 105 -20.02 -9.50 0.41
C SER A 105 -21.22 -10.01 -0.39
N GLY A 106 -21.23 -11.31 -0.69
CA GLY A 106 -22.34 -11.95 -1.37
C GLY A 106 -22.60 -11.44 -2.78
N LEU A 107 -21.53 -11.18 -3.54
CA LEU A 107 -21.60 -10.81 -4.93
C LEU A 107 -21.55 -12.05 -5.82
N TYR A 108 -22.38 -12.04 -6.86
CA TYR A 108 -22.44 -13.07 -7.89
C TYR A 108 -22.38 -12.42 -9.27
N LYS A 109 -21.87 -13.16 -10.24
CA LYS A 109 -21.95 -12.74 -11.65
C LYS A 109 -23.42 -12.62 -12.04
N TYR A 110 -23.76 -11.61 -12.82
CA TYR A 110 -25.10 -11.47 -13.34
C TYR A 110 -25.39 -12.56 -14.36
N VAL A 111 -26.54 -13.20 -14.22
CA VAL A 111 -27.11 -14.15 -15.18
C VAL A 111 -28.57 -13.76 -15.36
N LYS A 112 -29.09 -13.81 -16.58
CA LYS A 112 -30.46 -13.36 -16.92
C LYS A 112 -31.53 -14.04 -16.08
N ASN A 113 -31.40 -15.35 -15.86
CA ASN A 113 -32.27 -16.17 -15.01
C ASN A 113 -31.44 -16.63 -13.79
N PHE A 114 -31.26 -15.73 -12.81
CA PHE A 114 -30.43 -16.01 -11.64
C PHE A 114 -31.04 -17.10 -10.79
N VAL A 115 -30.36 -18.24 -10.70
CA VAL A 115 -30.63 -19.31 -9.76
C VAL A 115 -29.41 -19.42 -8.85
N LEU A 116 -29.62 -19.43 -7.53
CA LEU A 116 -28.50 -19.36 -6.56
C LEU A 116 -27.59 -20.59 -6.65
N GLU A 117 -28.15 -21.76 -6.94
CA GLU A 117 -27.42 -23.04 -7.03
C GLU A 117 -26.40 -23.04 -8.17
N ASP A 118 -26.70 -22.35 -9.27
CA ASP A 118 -25.81 -22.21 -10.43
C ASP A 118 -25.02 -20.90 -10.44
N ALA A 119 -25.17 -20.08 -9.40
CA ALA A 119 -24.60 -18.75 -9.37
C ALA A 119 -23.10 -18.76 -9.11
N ILE A 120 -22.34 -18.17 -10.01
CA ILE A 120 -20.90 -18.01 -9.86
C ILE A 120 -20.62 -16.86 -8.90
N SER A 121 -20.12 -17.18 -7.69
CA SER A 121 -19.72 -16.17 -6.73
C SER A 121 -18.49 -15.37 -7.23
N THR A 122 -18.48 -14.10 -6.89
CA THR A 122 -17.32 -13.23 -7.15
C THR A 122 -16.99 -12.38 -5.93
N LYS A 123 -15.84 -11.74 -5.96
CA LYS A 123 -15.35 -10.85 -4.89
C LYS A 123 -14.95 -9.52 -5.49
N SER A 124 -15.06 -8.46 -4.70
CA SER A 124 -14.61 -7.10 -5.09
C SER A 124 -13.18 -7.09 -5.63
N GLU A 125 -12.32 -7.91 -5.05
CA GLU A 125 -10.92 -8.09 -5.47
C GLU A 125 -10.81 -8.65 -6.89
N LYS A 126 -11.58 -9.68 -7.24
CA LYS A 126 -11.61 -10.28 -8.56
C LYS A 126 -12.16 -9.30 -9.62
N GLU A 127 -13.18 -8.53 -9.26
CA GLU A 127 -13.79 -7.56 -10.17
C GLU A 127 -12.83 -6.38 -10.44
N THR A 128 -12.11 -5.91 -9.43
CA THR A 128 -11.08 -4.88 -9.60
C THR A 128 -9.88 -5.38 -10.40
N ALA A 129 -9.47 -6.65 -10.23
CA ALA A 129 -8.43 -7.26 -11.06
C ALA A 129 -8.85 -7.34 -12.53
N THR A 130 -10.10 -7.73 -12.79
CA THR A 130 -10.66 -7.77 -14.14
C THR A 130 -10.67 -6.39 -14.78
N ALA A 131 -11.02 -5.35 -14.01
CA ALA A 131 -11.01 -3.98 -14.50
C ALA A 131 -9.59 -3.48 -14.83
N ILE A 132 -8.58 -3.78 -14.01
CA ILE A 132 -7.18 -3.46 -14.33
C ILE A 132 -6.75 -4.15 -15.62
N LYS A 133 -7.02 -5.46 -15.75
CA LYS A 133 -6.66 -6.22 -16.95
C LYS A 133 -7.30 -5.62 -18.19
N TRP A 134 -8.59 -5.31 -18.13
CA TRP A 134 -9.32 -4.68 -19.22
C TRP A 134 -8.71 -3.33 -19.64
N VAL A 135 -8.39 -2.45 -18.66
CA VAL A 135 -7.76 -1.15 -18.93
C VAL A 135 -6.36 -1.33 -19.55
N ALA A 136 -5.57 -2.24 -19.00
CA ALA A 136 -4.23 -2.54 -19.52
C ALA A 136 -4.31 -3.02 -20.98
N GLU A 137 -5.21 -3.94 -21.32
CA GLU A 137 -5.42 -4.43 -22.68
C GLU A 137 -5.87 -3.30 -23.64
N LYS A 138 -6.81 -2.45 -23.21
CA LYS A 138 -7.31 -1.36 -24.06
C LYS A 138 -6.28 -0.27 -24.31
N LEU A 139 -5.50 0.07 -23.30
CA LEU A 139 -4.41 1.06 -23.40
C LEU A 139 -3.08 0.42 -23.85
N GLN A 140 -3.07 -0.85 -24.22
CA GLN A 140 -1.90 -1.61 -24.67
C GLN A 140 -0.74 -1.58 -23.65
N LEU A 141 -1.08 -1.67 -22.37
CA LEU A 141 -0.11 -1.68 -21.27
C LEU A 141 0.20 -3.11 -20.83
N ASN A 142 1.47 -3.47 -20.79
CA ASN A 142 1.89 -4.69 -20.12
C ASN A 142 2.08 -4.40 -18.63
N THR A 143 1.74 -5.35 -17.79
CA THR A 143 1.99 -5.25 -16.35
C THR A 143 3.18 -6.11 -15.96
N LYS A 144 4.00 -5.62 -15.02
CA LYS A 144 5.15 -6.37 -14.51
C LYS A 144 4.72 -7.76 -14.03
N LYS A 145 5.62 -8.72 -14.20
CA LYS A 145 5.43 -10.09 -13.67
C LYS A 145 5.21 -10.04 -12.16
N SER A 146 4.48 -11.00 -11.64
CA SER A 146 4.10 -11.02 -10.21
C SER A 146 5.32 -10.96 -9.28
N TYR A 147 6.39 -11.67 -9.62
CA TYR A 147 7.62 -11.67 -8.82
C TYR A 147 8.30 -10.29 -8.78
N GLU A 148 8.49 -9.65 -9.92
CA GLU A 148 9.14 -8.32 -10.01
C GLU A 148 8.30 -7.26 -9.28
N ALA A 149 6.97 -7.30 -9.47
CA ALA A 149 6.04 -6.44 -8.77
C ALA A 149 6.10 -6.66 -7.24
N GLU A 150 6.29 -7.90 -6.80
CA GLU A 150 6.43 -8.24 -5.38
C GLU A 150 7.69 -7.62 -4.76
N VAL A 151 8.83 -7.75 -5.43
CA VAL A 151 10.10 -7.17 -4.95
C VAL A 151 9.97 -5.65 -4.79
N VAL A 152 9.44 -4.96 -5.81
CA VAL A 152 9.21 -3.52 -5.75
C VAL A 152 8.23 -3.18 -4.63
N PHE A 153 7.14 -3.93 -4.49
CA PHE A 153 6.13 -3.69 -3.45
C PHE A 153 6.71 -3.83 -2.05
N LYS A 154 7.48 -4.89 -1.77
CA LYS A 154 8.13 -5.10 -0.48
C LYS A 154 9.12 -3.98 -0.14
N SER A 155 9.90 -3.54 -1.12
CA SER A 155 10.82 -2.39 -0.96
C SER A 155 10.07 -1.09 -0.71
N CYS A 156 8.97 -0.83 -1.41
CA CYS A 156 8.13 0.34 -1.14
C CYS A 156 7.53 0.33 0.27
N LEU A 157 7.07 -0.83 0.75
CA LEU A 157 6.56 -0.97 2.12
C LEU A 157 7.65 -0.72 3.16
N TYR A 158 8.86 -1.20 2.92
CA TYR A 158 10.01 -0.90 3.78
C TYR A 158 10.31 0.60 3.83
N ASN A 159 10.36 1.28 2.68
CA ASN A 159 10.59 2.72 2.62
C ASN A 159 9.48 3.52 3.33
N MET A 160 8.22 3.08 3.23
CA MET A 160 7.12 3.66 4.01
C MET A 160 7.33 3.44 5.50
N LEU A 161 7.71 2.22 5.89
CA LEU A 161 7.98 1.91 7.29
C LEU A 161 9.10 2.80 7.84
N GLU A 162 10.23 2.92 7.15
CA GLU A 162 11.34 3.81 7.54
C GLU A 162 10.88 5.26 7.68
N ARG A 163 10.10 5.76 6.70
CA ARG A 163 9.59 7.14 6.76
C ARG A 163 8.79 7.41 8.03
N TYR A 164 7.92 6.48 8.43
CA TYR A 164 7.03 6.66 9.57
C TYR A 164 7.60 6.13 10.89
N THR A 165 8.79 5.51 10.86
CA THR A 165 9.51 5.04 12.05
C THR A 165 10.82 5.78 12.30
N LYS A 166 11.01 6.97 11.75
CA LYS A 166 12.17 7.82 12.10
C LYS A 166 12.24 8.01 13.60
N THR A 167 13.44 7.95 14.13
CA THR A 167 13.68 8.21 15.56
C THR A 167 13.20 9.61 15.92
N PRO A 168 12.39 9.79 16.98
CA PRO A 168 11.97 11.11 17.45
C PRO A 168 13.18 11.99 17.84
N ASN A 169 13.05 13.30 17.62
CA ASN A 169 14.14 14.24 17.93
C ASN A 169 14.55 14.18 19.40
N GLU A 170 13.61 13.98 20.30
CA GLU A 170 13.87 13.84 21.74
C GLU A 170 14.79 12.67 22.06
N ILE A 171 14.68 11.57 21.32
CA ILE A 171 15.58 10.41 21.47
C ILE A 171 16.92 10.68 20.78
N VAL A 172 16.91 11.33 19.62
CA VAL A 172 18.15 11.72 18.91
C VAL A 172 19.00 12.63 19.79
N ASP A 173 18.41 13.66 20.41
CA ASP A 173 19.11 14.60 21.29
C ASP A 173 19.71 13.90 22.52
N LEU A 174 19.00 12.92 23.09
CA LEU A 174 19.51 12.11 24.19
C LEU A 174 20.70 11.23 23.76
N MET A 175 20.65 10.69 22.55
CA MET A 175 21.74 9.86 21.99
C MET A 175 22.99 10.73 21.70
N GLU A 176 22.78 11.88 21.06
CA GLU A 176 23.88 12.81 20.75
C GLU A 176 24.56 13.32 22.03
N GLY A 177 23.79 13.63 23.09
CA GLY A 177 24.32 14.01 24.40
C GLY A 177 25.16 12.93 25.08
N LYS A 178 25.09 11.67 24.63
CA LYS A 178 25.85 10.52 25.15
C LYS A 178 26.76 9.85 24.12
N LYS A 179 27.04 10.54 23.04
CA LYS A 179 27.78 9.99 21.89
C LYS A 179 29.20 9.53 22.27
N THR A 180 29.87 10.30 23.17
CA THR A 180 31.23 9.97 23.64
C THR A 180 31.21 8.65 24.41
N GLU A 181 30.26 8.47 25.32
CA GLU A 181 30.11 7.26 26.11
C GLU A 181 29.75 6.06 25.24
N ILE A 182 28.86 6.25 24.29
CA ILE A 182 28.48 5.21 23.31
C ILE A 182 29.71 4.76 22.49
N ASN A 183 30.49 5.68 21.98
CA ASN A 183 31.72 5.38 21.24
C ASN A 183 32.76 4.65 22.13
N SER A 184 32.89 5.02 23.39
CA SER A 184 33.76 4.32 24.35
C SER A 184 33.33 2.86 24.54
N VAL A 185 32.01 2.58 24.57
CA VAL A 185 31.49 1.21 24.61
C VAL A 185 31.83 0.43 23.33
N VAL A 186 31.68 1.05 22.17
CA VAL A 186 32.08 0.45 20.87
C VAL A 186 33.56 0.07 20.89
N ASP A 187 34.43 0.99 21.28
CA ASP A 187 35.87 0.76 21.35
C ASP A 187 36.24 -0.35 22.39
N THR A 188 35.51 -0.40 23.50
CA THR A 188 35.66 -1.47 24.50
C THR A 188 35.29 -2.84 23.90
N ILE A 189 34.18 -2.95 23.22
CA ILE A 189 33.77 -4.19 22.56
C ILE A 189 34.78 -4.60 21.49
N MET A 190 35.20 -3.65 20.65
CA MET A 190 36.13 -3.91 19.56
C MET A 190 37.49 -4.41 20.04
N ASN A 191 38.06 -3.75 21.03
CA ASN A 191 39.45 -3.93 21.39
C ASN A 191 39.65 -4.84 22.62
N GLN A 192 38.76 -4.74 23.63
CA GLN A 192 38.98 -5.41 24.93
C GLN A 192 38.18 -6.72 25.04
N ILE A 193 36.94 -6.75 24.58
CA ILE A 193 36.08 -7.92 24.78
C ILE A 193 36.27 -8.94 23.63
N CYS A 194 36.15 -8.48 22.40
CA CYS A 194 36.09 -9.37 21.23
C CYS A 194 37.37 -9.36 20.38
N SER A 195 38.27 -8.40 20.55
CA SER A 195 39.46 -8.23 19.71
C SER A 195 39.18 -8.31 18.22
N LEU A 196 38.15 -7.57 17.78
CA LEU A 196 37.61 -7.63 16.44
C LEU A 196 38.50 -6.87 15.45
N ARG A 197 38.47 -7.32 14.17
CA ARG A 197 39.10 -6.58 13.07
C ARG A 197 38.31 -5.30 12.79
N THR A 198 39.01 -4.27 12.32
CA THR A 198 38.43 -2.96 11.97
C THR A 198 37.24 -3.06 10.99
N ALA A 199 37.23 -4.09 10.14
CA ALA A 199 36.12 -4.35 9.23
C ALA A 199 34.73 -4.54 9.93
N TYR A 200 34.72 -4.91 11.20
CA TYR A 200 33.48 -5.09 11.96
C TYR A 200 33.05 -3.82 12.72
N LYS A 201 33.82 -2.74 12.67
CA LYS A 201 33.55 -1.53 13.46
C LYS A 201 32.17 -0.94 13.18
N GLU A 202 31.80 -0.76 11.93
CA GLU A 202 30.50 -0.21 11.53
C GLU A 202 29.33 -1.08 12.02
N ASP A 203 29.48 -2.39 11.97
CA ASP A 203 28.44 -3.32 12.44
C ASP A 203 28.29 -3.27 13.96
N VAL A 204 29.39 -3.25 14.71
CA VAL A 204 29.37 -3.12 16.17
C VAL A 204 28.78 -1.76 16.58
N GLU A 205 29.20 -0.69 15.93
CA GLU A 205 28.69 0.66 16.15
C GLU A 205 27.18 0.70 15.93
N SER A 206 26.70 0.23 14.79
CA SER A 206 25.27 0.14 14.47
C SER A 206 24.48 -0.66 15.52
N ASN A 207 25.02 -1.77 16.01
CA ASN A 207 24.38 -2.59 17.04
C ASN A 207 24.29 -1.86 18.39
N VAL A 208 25.37 -1.19 18.81
CA VAL A 208 25.39 -0.44 20.06
C VAL A 208 24.42 0.75 19.99
N PHE A 209 24.42 1.51 18.89
CA PHE A 209 23.48 2.60 18.68
C PHE A 209 22.02 2.10 18.70
N ASN A 210 21.71 1.02 18.00
CA ASN A 210 20.36 0.44 18.00
C ASN A 210 19.92 -0.02 19.41
N MET A 211 20.83 -0.60 20.17
CA MET A 211 20.58 -0.99 21.57
C MET A 211 20.28 0.22 22.45
N VAL A 212 21.06 1.29 22.33
CA VAL A 212 20.84 2.52 23.10
C VAL A 212 19.52 3.17 22.69
N GLU A 213 19.25 3.30 21.39
CA GLU A 213 17.98 3.81 20.86
C GLU A 213 16.78 3.01 21.41
N LYS A 214 16.88 1.68 21.41
CA LYS A 214 15.87 0.79 21.97
C LYS A 214 15.55 1.15 23.43
N TYR A 215 16.56 1.18 24.28
CA TYR A 215 16.32 1.41 25.73
C TYR A 215 15.87 2.83 26.02
N LEU A 216 16.38 3.84 25.34
CA LEU A 216 15.88 5.21 25.45
C LEU A 216 14.42 5.31 25.01
N SER A 217 14.06 4.67 23.89
CA SER A 217 12.70 4.70 23.35
C SER A 217 11.69 3.98 24.26
N ILE A 218 12.01 2.80 24.78
CA ILE A 218 11.10 2.05 25.65
C ILE A 218 11.01 2.64 27.07
N SER A 219 12.04 3.32 27.55
CA SER A 219 12.04 3.98 28.86
C SER A 219 11.50 5.40 28.83
N TYR A 220 11.38 6.02 27.64
CA TYR A 220 10.87 7.38 27.53
C TYR A 220 9.42 7.45 28.04
N PRO A 221 9.12 8.36 29.00
CA PRO A 221 7.85 8.35 29.70
C PRO A 221 6.67 8.70 28.80
N ASP A 222 6.84 9.68 27.90
CA ASP A 222 5.79 10.12 26.98
C ASP A 222 5.87 9.38 25.63
N LYS A 223 4.98 8.39 25.42
CA LYS A 223 4.90 7.65 24.17
C LYS A 223 4.28 8.44 23.01
N GLN A 224 3.74 9.63 23.27
CA GLN A 224 3.19 10.49 22.23
C GLN A 224 4.26 11.01 21.26
N ILE A 225 5.55 11.02 21.66
CA ILE A 225 6.67 11.39 20.79
C ILE A 225 6.73 10.53 19.50
N PHE A 226 6.23 9.30 19.54
CA PHE A 226 6.19 8.41 18.37
C PHE A 226 4.99 8.66 17.46
N ILE A 227 4.06 9.53 17.85
CA ILE A 227 2.82 9.85 17.13
C ILE A 227 2.78 11.33 16.72
N LYS A 228 3.29 12.21 17.61
CA LYS A 228 3.29 13.64 17.43
C LYS A 228 3.99 14.03 16.12
N ASP A 229 3.40 14.98 15.40
CA ASP A 229 3.93 15.53 14.15
C ASP A 229 4.14 14.50 13.02
N ARG A 230 3.46 13.34 13.10
CA ARG A 230 3.49 12.29 12.09
C ARG A 230 2.12 12.13 11.44
N GLU A 231 2.14 11.96 10.12
CA GLU A 231 0.91 11.64 9.36
C GLU A 231 0.37 10.26 9.72
N ALA A 232 1.28 9.31 9.99
CA ALA A 232 0.94 7.94 10.33
C ALA A 232 1.99 7.28 11.23
N TYR A 233 1.61 6.18 11.86
CA TYR A 233 2.52 5.31 12.61
C TYR A 233 2.13 3.83 12.44
N PRO A 234 3.10 2.91 12.42
CA PRO A 234 2.84 1.50 12.21
C PRO A 234 2.29 0.83 13.47
N LEU A 235 1.29 -0.03 13.27
CA LEU A 235 0.67 -0.88 14.30
C LEU A 235 1.04 -2.34 14.15
N LYS A 236 1.28 -2.80 12.90
CA LYS A 236 1.60 -4.17 12.60
C LYS A 236 2.64 -4.22 11.50
N LEU A 237 3.54 -5.19 11.60
CA LEU A 237 4.59 -5.47 10.66
C LEU A 237 4.66 -6.97 10.39
N ASN A 238 4.78 -7.34 9.14
CA ASN A 238 5.12 -8.69 8.69
C ASN A 238 6.35 -8.60 7.80
N ALA A 239 7.34 -9.43 8.06
CA ALA A 239 8.53 -9.52 7.23
C ALA A 239 9.07 -10.95 7.20
N THR A 240 9.79 -11.25 6.14
CA THR A 240 10.54 -12.51 5.99
C THR A 240 12.00 -12.14 5.80
N ASP A 241 12.88 -12.79 6.54
CA ASP A 241 14.33 -12.59 6.42
C ASP A 241 14.94 -13.40 5.24
N GLU A 242 16.25 -13.29 5.07
CA GLU A 242 16.99 -14.00 4.02
C GLU A 242 17.02 -15.53 4.23
N GLU A 243 16.76 -16.00 5.44
CA GLU A 243 16.71 -17.42 5.82
C GLU A 243 15.27 -17.98 5.81
N GLU A 244 14.33 -17.22 5.21
CA GLU A 244 12.88 -17.53 5.14
C GLU A 244 12.17 -17.54 6.52
N SER A 245 12.80 -17.02 7.58
CA SER A 245 12.16 -16.87 8.87
C SER A 245 11.15 -15.73 8.85
N LYS A 246 9.95 -15.98 9.34
CA LYS A 246 8.86 -15.02 9.33
C LYS A 246 8.72 -14.32 10.66
N VAL A 247 8.65 -13.02 10.60
CA VAL A 247 8.38 -12.14 11.76
C VAL A 247 7.03 -11.49 11.58
N GLU A 248 6.19 -11.62 12.58
CA GLU A 248 4.94 -10.89 12.70
C GLU A 248 4.92 -10.16 14.02
N GLN A 249 4.82 -8.83 13.98
CA GLN A 249 4.73 -7.99 15.15
C GLN A 249 3.45 -7.16 15.11
N THR A 250 2.70 -7.17 16.22
CA THR A 250 1.50 -6.36 16.40
C THR A 250 1.58 -5.59 17.71
N ALA A 251 1.36 -4.29 17.67
CA ALA A 251 1.25 -3.48 18.88
C ALA A 251 -0.14 -3.62 19.49
N ALA A 252 -0.20 -3.76 20.82
CA ALA A 252 -1.45 -3.74 21.56
C ALA A 252 -2.00 -2.30 21.67
N MET A 253 -3.30 -2.17 21.85
CA MET A 253 -3.99 -0.89 22.16
C MET A 253 -3.72 0.25 21.17
N GLU A 254 -3.50 -0.08 19.90
CA GLU A 254 -3.19 0.93 18.86
C GLU A 254 -1.97 1.82 19.17
N GLU A 255 -1.03 1.33 19.96
CA GLU A 255 0.22 2.00 20.22
C GLU A 255 1.20 1.86 19.03
N PRO A 256 2.11 2.82 18.80
CA PRO A 256 3.10 2.70 17.74
C PRO A 256 4.10 1.56 18.01
N LEU A 257 4.48 0.81 16.98
CA LEU A 257 5.45 -0.29 17.10
C LEU A 257 6.77 0.15 17.75
N GLN A 258 7.21 1.38 17.49
CA GLN A 258 8.45 1.96 18.04
C GLN A 258 8.43 2.13 19.57
N SER A 259 7.26 2.07 20.21
CA SER A 259 7.18 2.05 21.67
C SER A 259 7.52 0.69 22.29
N LYS A 260 7.77 -0.33 21.46
CA LYS A 260 7.96 -1.72 21.88
C LYS A 260 9.38 -2.22 21.58
N ALA A 261 9.97 -2.90 22.56
CA ALA A 261 11.33 -3.44 22.45
C ALA A 261 11.57 -4.30 21.20
N ILE A 262 10.61 -5.17 20.89
CA ILE A 262 10.68 -6.13 19.78
C ILE A 262 10.80 -5.46 18.40
N PHE A 263 10.33 -4.21 18.26
CA PHE A 263 10.51 -3.45 17.05
C PHE A 263 11.99 -3.23 16.72
N PHE A 264 12.77 -2.86 17.74
CA PHE A 264 14.20 -2.60 17.59
C PHE A 264 14.99 -3.88 17.33
N ASP A 265 14.57 -5.01 17.90
CA ASP A 265 15.19 -6.31 17.65
C ASP A 265 15.03 -6.72 16.18
N ASN A 266 13.91 -6.39 15.56
CA ASN A 266 13.66 -6.64 14.14
C ASN A 266 14.21 -5.56 13.20
N LYS A 267 14.52 -4.36 13.70
CA LYS A 267 14.97 -3.21 12.90
C LYS A 267 16.19 -3.54 12.04
N LYS A 268 17.17 -4.24 12.61
CA LYS A 268 18.39 -4.62 11.88
C LYS A 268 18.12 -5.62 10.75
N MET A 269 17.26 -6.60 10.98
CA MET A 269 16.82 -7.53 9.94
C MET A 269 16.16 -6.79 8.78
N LEU A 270 15.26 -5.87 9.09
CA LEU A 270 14.56 -5.05 8.09
C LEU A 270 15.53 -4.14 7.31
N GLN A 271 16.51 -3.55 7.97
CA GLN A 271 17.54 -2.72 7.34
C GLN A 271 18.41 -3.52 6.37
N LYS A 272 18.70 -4.80 6.71
CA LYS A 272 19.49 -5.69 5.88
C LYS A 272 18.67 -6.15 4.65
N SER A 273 17.46 -6.64 4.84
CA SER A 273 16.60 -7.13 3.76
C SER A 273 16.00 -6.01 2.89
N ARG A 274 15.83 -4.82 3.43
CA ARG A 274 15.12 -3.67 2.82
C ARG A 274 13.76 -4.05 2.25
N ALA A 275 13.06 -4.97 2.91
CA ALA A 275 11.81 -5.53 2.45
C ALA A 275 10.83 -5.77 3.60
N CYS A 276 9.54 -5.54 3.34
CA CYS A 276 8.44 -5.88 4.23
C CYS A 276 7.35 -6.60 3.44
N ASP A 277 6.78 -7.66 4.01
CA ASP A 277 5.68 -8.41 3.41
C ASP A 277 4.33 -7.72 3.63
N GLY A 278 4.21 -6.98 4.73
CA GLY A 278 3.00 -6.22 5.03
C GLY A 278 3.19 -5.28 6.21
N VAL A 279 2.50 -4.16 6.16
CA VAL A 279 2.48 -3.15 7.22
C VAL A 279 1.04 -2.66 7.42
N THR A 280 0.66 -2.46 8.67
CA THR A 280 -0.59 -1.76 9.01
C THR A 280 -0.25 -0.42 9.62
N PHE A 281 -0.71 0.66 9.01
CA PHE A 281 -0.55 2.00 9.55
C PHE A 281 -1.84 2.53 10.14
N MET A 282 -1.71 3.26 11.25
CA MET A 282 -2.74 4.15 11.76
C MET A 282 -2.41 5.55 11.27
N PHE A 283 -3.31 6.15 10.50
CA PHE A 283 -3.18 7.55 10.09
C PHE A 283 -3.77 8.46 11.16
N ALA A 284 -3.04 9.52 11.49
CA ALA A 284 -3.51 10.55 12.38
C ALA A 284 -4.81 11.17 11.84
N ARG A 285 -5.62 11.76 12.73
CA ARG A 285 -6.84 12.47 12.32
C ARG A 285 -6.49 13.51 11.27
N LEU A 286 -6.95 13.27 10.05
CA LEU A 286 -7.04 14.33 9.08
C LEU A 286 -8.11 15.31 9.58
N ASN A 287 -7.69 16.45 10.10
CA ASN A 287 -8.58 17.53 10.52
C ASN A 287 -9.19 18.20 9.29
N THR A 288 -9.87 17.42 8.47
CA THR A 288 -10.58 17.89 7.30
C THR A 288 -12.06 18.03 7.64
N ARG A 289 -12.73 18.96 6.96
CA ARG A 289 -14.18 19.24 7.09
C ARG A 289 -15.06 18.00 6.95
N TYR A 290 -14.51 16.91 6.38
CA TYR A 290 -15.24 15.70 6.02
C TYR A 290 -14.78 14.44 6.76
N CYS A 291 -13.69 14.47 7.51
CA CYS A 291 -13.19 13.29 8.19
C CYS A 291 -12.50 13.60 9.52
N SER A 292 -13.17 13.26 10.60
CA SER A 292 -12.66 13.38 11.97
C SER A 292 -12.19 12.06 12.57
N LYS A 293 -12.07 10.98 11.76
CA LYS A 293 -11.75 9.64 12.23
C LYS A 293 -10.33 9.24 11.87
N LYS A 294 -9.69 8.45 12.73
CA LYS A 294 -8.44 7.74 12.41
C LYS A 294 -8.71 6.69 11.34
N PHE A 295 -7.79 6.57 10.38
CA PHE A 295 -7.84 5.53 9.35
C PHE A 295 -6.78 4.48 9.62
N LYS A 296 -7.19 3.23 9.46
CA LYS A 296 -6.31 2.08 9.52
C LYS A 296 -6.20 1.50 8.12
N LEU A 297 -5.01 1.57 7.52
CA LEU A 297 -4.74 1.00 6.21
C LEU A 297 -3.84 -0.23 6.35
N PHE A 298 -4.24 -1.28 5.65
CA PHE A 298 -3.52 -2.54 5.57
C PHE A 298 -2.84 -2.63 4.22
N PHE A 299 -1.54 -2.84 4.21
CA PHE A 299 -0.76 -3.12 3.04
C PHE A 299 -0.20 -4.52 3.19
N THR A 300 -0.68 -5.44 2.38
CA THR A 300 -0.21 -6.83 2.37
C THR A 300 -0.05 -7.30 0.94
N LYS A 301 0.79 -8.30 0.75
CA LYS A 301 0.84 -9.07 -0.48
C LYS A 301 -0.55 -9.64 -0.76
N ALA A 302 -1.06 -9.45 -1.95
CA ALA A 302 -2.32 -10.05 -2.43
C ALA A 302 -2.11 -11.48 -2.92
#